data_c042f6064c85a3e1ce1d8607c51d5370
#
_entry.id   c042f6064c85a3e1ce1d8607c51d5370
#
_cell.length_a   1.000
_cell.length_b   1.000
_cell.length_c   1.000
_cell.angle_alpha   90.00
_cell.angle_beta   90.00
_cell.angle_gamma   90.00
#
_symmetry.space_group_name_H-M   'P 1'
#
loop_
_entity.id
_entity.type
_entity.pdbx_description
1 polymer ?
#
loop_
_entity_poly.entity_id
_entity_poly.type
_entity_poly.pdbx_seq_one_letter_code
_entity_poly.pdbx_strand_id
1 'polypeptide(L)'
;VESRGLGDVYKRQGMSFPAARQDALSSYMGISDCSFLLSDPNNILGIEYLKALRRVKSRIQPFTIKRMESDYHDQTLRSTYSSASAIRSLLAYSSSVLQTQQVTGETFENTPFSSILNELEDQVPKSCLALLKDYHKVLYPVYQNDFSLLMKYKLLNKTPQSFIRYMDVSETLANRIQNNLNDFFNYKQFCELLKTREL
;
A
#
# COMPACT_ATOMS: atom_id res chain seq x y z
N VAL A 1 26.91 4.89 -7.22
CA VAL A 1 27.29 5.51 -5.95
C VAL A 1 26.92 6.99 -5.96
N GLU A 2 27.22 7.72 -7.04
CA GLU A 2 26.92 9.16 -7.14
C GLU A 2 25.42 9.49 -7.20
N SER A 3 24.59 8.64 -7.82
CA SER A 3 23.14 8.88 -7.92
C SER A 3 22.40 8.85 -6.57
N ARG A 4 22.92 8.13 -5.55
CA ARG A 4 22.38 8.17 -4.20
C ARG A 4 22.65 9.50 -3.50
N GLY A 5 23.85 10.05 -3.65
CA GLY A 5 24.21 11.35 -3.07
C GLY A 5 23.40 12.52 -3.63
N LEU A 6 23.16 12.54 -4.95
CA LEU A 6 22.30 13.54 -5.58
C LEU A 6 20.83 13.44 -5.10
N GLY A 7 20.27 12.22 -5.05
CA GLY A 7 18.92 12.02 -4.54
C GLY A 7 18.72 12.51 -3.09
N ASP A 8 19.73 12.34 -2.24
CA ASP A 8 19.70 12.81 -0.86
C ASP A 8 19.81 14.36 -0.76
N VAL A 9 20.52 15.01 -1.67
CA VAL A 9 20.56 16.47 -1.75
C VAL A 9 19.21 17.05 -2.14
N TYR A 10 18.54 16.49 -3.15
CA TYR A 10 17.20 16.92 -3.56
C TYR A 10 16.14 16.64 -2.49
N LYS A 11 16.24 15.53 -1.76
CA LYS A 11 15.37 15.22 -0.64
C LYS A 11 15.43 16.27 0.47
N ARG A 12 16.61 16.83 0.75
CA ARG A 12 16.79 17.93 1.70
C ARG A 12 16.10 19.23 1.29
N GLN A 13 15.76 19.38 0.01
CA GLN A 13 15.02 20.52 -0.54
C GLN A 13 13.49 20.35 -0.47
N GLY A 14 12.97 19.33 0.23
CA GLY A 14 11.53 19.09 0.41
C GLY A 14 10.85 18.38 -0.77
N MET A 15 11.61 17.84 -1.71
CA MET A 15 11.08 17.05 -2.80
C MET A 15 10.73 15.62 -2.34
N SER A 16 9.69 15.02 -2.92
CA SER A 16 9.40 13.61 -2.70
C SER A 16 10.54 12.73 -3.25
N PHE A 17 10.75 11.56 -2.65
CA PHE A 17 11.82 10.65 -3.08
C PHE A 17 11.75 10.28 -4.58
N PRO A 18 10.57 9.99 -5.18
CA PRO A 18 10.48 9.75 -6.63
C PRO A 18 10.91 10.95 -7.46
N ALA A 19 10.48 12.16 -7.11
CA ALA A 19 10.83 13.39 -7.84
C ALA A 19 12.33 13.68 -7.75
N ALA A 20 12.92 13.59 -6.54
CA ALA A 20 14.35 13.77 -6.33
C ALA A 20 15.20 12.77 -7.12
N ARG A 21 14.72 11.54 -7.21
CA ARG A 21 15.39 10.47 -7.96
C ARG A 21 15.31 10.69 -9.47
N GLN A 22 14.20 11.22 -9.95
CA GLN A 22 13.99 11.56 -11.34
C GLN A 22 14.88 12.70 -11.79
N ASP A 23 14.95 13.78 -11.02
CA ASP A 23 15.84 14.92 -11.32
C ASP A 23 17.30 14.50 -11.34
N ALA A 24 17.70 13.65 -10.38
CA ALA A 24 19.05 13.10 -10.37
C ALA A 24 19.35 12.24 -11.62
N LEU A 25 18.37 11.46 -12.10
CA LEU A 25 18.51 10.65 -13.30
C LEU A 25 18.60 11.53 -14.56
N SER A 26 17.70 12.49 -14.69
CA SER A 26 17.71 13.45 -15.82
C SER A 26 19.03 14.21 -15.91
N SER A 27 19.53 14.70 -14.78
CA SER A 27 20.82 15.39 -14.68
C SER A 27 22.00 14.49 -15.08
N TYR A 28 21.99 13.23 -14.64
CA TYR A 28 23.05 12.27 -14.94
C TYR A 28 23.07 11.86 -16.41
N MET A 29 21.91 11.65 -17.02
CA MET A 29 21.78 11.19 -18.40
C MET A 29 21.87 12.33 -19.43
N GLY A 30 21.76 13.59 -18.99
CA GLY A 30 21.70 14.74 -19.89
C GLY A 30 20.45 14.76 -20.76
N ILE A 31 19.40 14.03 -20.37
CA ILE A 31 18.12 13.91 -21.11
C ILE A 31 17.10 14.75 -20.37
N SER A 32 16.51 15.72 -21.06
CA SER A 32 15.56 16.67 -20.48
C SER A 32 14.23 16.05 -20.01
N ASP A 33 13.87 14.87 -20.51
CA ASP A 33 12.62 14.21 -20.13
C ASP A 33 12.81 12.69 -19.89
N CYS A 34 13.15 12.33 -18.66
CA CYS A 34 13.08 10.97 -18.15
C CYS A 34 11.82 10.75 -17.27
N SER A 35 10.84 11.66 -17.30
CA SER A 35 9.69 11.67 -16.41
C SER A 35 8.90 10.36 -16.48
N PHE A 36 8.76 9.78 -17.66
CA PHE A 36 8.04 8.53 -17.89
C PHE A 36 8.65 7.31 -17.20
N LEU A 37 9.95 7.33 -16.86
CA LEU A 37 10.63 6.18 -16.28
C LEU A 37 10.34 6.02 -14.77
N LEU A 38 10.32 7.11 -14.03
CA LEU A 38 10.23 7.10 -12.57
C LEU A 38 8.94 7.71 -12.01
N SER A 39 8.02 8.16 -12.88
CA SER A 39 6.70 8.65 -12.47
C SER A 39 5.76 7.52 -12.05
N ASP A 40 5.89 6.34 -12.65
CA ASP A 40 5.03 5.20 -12.36
C ASP A 40 5.67 4.27 -11.31
N PRO A 41 4.97 3.96 -10.20
CA PRO A 41 5.45 3.04 -9.17
C PRO A 41 5.85 1.66 -9.70
N ASN A 42 5.16 1.14 -10.73
CA ASN A 42 5.48 -0.14 -11.34
C ASN A 42 6.83 -0.10 -12.08
N ASN A 43 7.13 1.01 -12.75
CA ASN A 43 8.42 1.20 -13.41
C ASN A 43 9.56 1.27 -12.40
N ILE A 44 9.35 1.99 -11.29
CA ILE A 44 10.32 2.05 -10.19
C ILE A 44 10.61 0.64 -9.66
N LEU A 45 9.55 -0.12 -9.38
CA LEU A 45 9.66 -1.50 -8.90
C LEU A 45 10.37 -2.40 -9.91
N GLY A 46 10.02 -2.29 -11.19
CA GLY A 46 10.68 -3.03 -12.28
C GLY A 46 12.16 -2.75 -12.36
N ILE A 47 12.56 -1.48 -12.25
CA ILE A 47 13.98 -1.07 -12.24
C ILE A 47 14.71 -1.67 -11.03
N GLU A 48 14.10 -1.70 -9.85
CA GLU A 48 14.72 -2.31 -8.67
C GLU A 48 14.86 -3.84 -8.82
N TYR A 49 13.90 -4.52 -9.44
CA TYR A 49 14.06 -5.95 -9.79
C TYR A 49 15.22 -6.17 -10.75
N LEU A 50 15.33 -5.38 -11.81
CA LEU A 50 16.45 -5.48 -12.77
C LEU A 50 17.80 -5.27 -12.07
N LYS A 51 17.89 -4.27 -11.17
CA LYS A 51 19.09 -4.01 -10.39
C LYS A 51 19.43 -5.18 -9.44
N ALA A 52 18.42 -5.77 -8.80
CA ALA A 52 18.60 -6.92 -7.93
C ALA A 52 19.09 -8.15 -8.72
N LEU A 53 18.45 -8.48 -9.83
CA LEU A 53 18.85 -9.59 -10.72
C LEU A 53 20.31 -9.43 -11.18
N ARG A 54 20.70 -8.21 -11.59
CA ARG A 54 22.06 -7.91 -12.00
C ARG A 54 23.07 -8.08 -10.85
N ARG A 55 22.71 -7.60 -9.65
CA ARG A 55 23.57 -7.70 -8.46
C ARG A 55 23.87 -9.14 -8.06
N VAL A 56 22.84 -10.00 -8.10
CA VAL A 56 23.00 -11.42 -7.77
C VAL A 56 23.44 -12.28 -8.94
N LYS A 57 23.72 -11.66 -10.10
CA LYS A 57 24.08 -12.33 -11.35
C LYS A 57 23.11 -13.46 -11.72
N SER A 58 21.82 -13.19 -11.52
CA SER A 58 20.76 -14.17 -11.79
C SER A 58 20.67 -14.52 -13.27
N ARG A 59 20.26 -15.76 -13.57
CA ARG A 59 19.93 -16.23 -14.93
C ARG A 59 18.47 -16.00 -15.29
N ILE A 60 17.65 -15.46 -14.38
CA ILE A 60 16.25 -15.14 -14.65
C ILE A 60 16.19 -14.06 -15.72
N GLN A 61 15.42 -14.34 -16.78
CA GLN A 61 15.15 -13.34 -17.82
C GLN A 61 13.90 -12.54 -17.43
N PRO A 62 14.03 -11.22 -17.24
CA PRO A 62 12.88 -10.39 -16.95
C PRO A 62 12.00 -10.23 -18.19
N PHE A 63 10.69 -10.27 -17.97
CA PHE A 63 9.69 -10.03 -19.00
C PHE A 63 8.70 -8.97 -18.49
N THR A 64 8.33 -8.04 -19.36
CA THR A 64 7.38 -6.97 -19.03
C THR A 64 6.06 -7.16 -19.75
N ILE A 65 4.96 -6.90 -19.07
CA ILE A 65 3.62 -6.87 -19.64
C ILE A 65 3.12 -5.43 -19.53
N LYS A 66 2.70 -4.87 -20.67
CA LYS A 66 2.11 -3.53 -20.70
C LYS A 66 0.78 -3.55 -19.97
N ARG A 67 0.61 -2.63 -19.01
CA ARG A 67 -0.66 -2.43 -18.33
C ARG A 67 -1.70 -1.87 -19.31
N MET A 68 -2.93 -2.37 -19.23
CA MET A 68 -4.04 -1.97 -20.08
C MET A 68 -5.07 -1.21 -19.24
N GLU A 69 -5.55 -0.10 -19.76
CA GLU A 69 -6.76 0.67 -19.42
C GLU A 69 -6.92 1.23 -17.99
N SER A 70 -6.31 0.68 -16.95
CA SER A 70 -6.53 1.18 -15.58
C SER A 70 -5.26 1.75 -14.95
N ASP A 71 -5.36 2.93 -14.36
CA ASP A 71 -4.31 3.51 -13.55
C ASP A 71 -4.17 2.81 -12.19
N TYR A 72 -2.98 2.89 -11.60
CA TYR A 72 -2.69 2.23 -10.32
C TYR A 72 -3.60 2.69 -9.18
N HIS A 73 -4.06 3.93 -9.22
CA HIS A 73 -4.89 4.55 -8.19
C HIS A 73 -6.39 4.57 -8.48
N ASP A 74 -6.84 3.97 -9.59
CA ASP A 74 -8.26 3.86 -9.88
C ASP A 74 -8.98 3.06 -8.78
N GLN A 75 -9.99 3.68 -8.18
CA GLN A 75 -10.83 3.08 -7.13
C GLN A 75 -12.20 2.62 -7.64
N THR A 76 -12.52 2.92 -8.89
CA THR A 76 -13.78 2.54 -9.53
C THR A 76 -13.56 1.45 -10.56
N LEU A 77 -14.56 0.57 -10.71
CA LEU A 77 -14.53 -0.46 -11.75
C LEU A 77 -14.60 0.19 -13.13
N ARG A 78 -13.87 -0.37 -14.09
CA ARG A 78 -13.92 -0.02 -15.51
C ARG A 78 -14.66 -1.09 -16.30
N SER A 79 -15.01 -0.79 -17.56
CA SER A 79 -15.79 -1.70 -18.40
C SER A 79 -15.06 -3.01 -18.72
N THR A 80 -13.73 -3.02 -18.81
CA THR A 80 -12.98 -4.19 -19.28
C THR A 80 -11.94 -4.67 -18.26
N TYR A 81 -11.07 -3.77 -17.77
CA TYR A 81 -10.01 -4.13 -16.82
C TYR A 81 -9.97 -3.15 -15.66
N SER A 82 -10.24 -3.65 -14.47
CA SER A 82 -10.21 -2.85 -13.25
C SER A 82 -8.90 -3.03 -12.49
N SER A 83 -8.50 -2.00 -11.75
CA SER A 83 -7.35 -2.09 -10.86
C SER A 83 -7.63 -3.01 -9.66
N ALA A 84 -6.59 -3.61 -9.10
CA ALA A 84 -6.74 -4.36 -7.85
C ALA A 84 -7.26 -3.48 -6.69
N SER A 85 -7.02 -2.18 -6.74
CA SER A 85 -7.55 -1.21 -5.78
C SER A 85 -9.05 -1.04 -5.93
N ALA A 86 -9.59 -0.95 -7.17
CA ALA A 86 -11.01 -0.89 -7.43
C ALA A 86 -11.73 -2.15 -6.95
N ILE A 87 -11.18 -3.34 -7.26
CA ILE A 87 -11.73 -4.62 -6.80
C ILE A 87 -11.74 -4.70 -5.26
N ARG A 88 -10.64 -4.31 -4.59
CA ARG A 88 -10.58 -4.28 -3.13
C ARG A 88 -11.55 -3.26 -2.53
N SER A 89 -11.73 -2.10 -3.15
CA SER A 89 -12.69 -1.10 -2.71
C SER A 89 -14.12 -1.65 -2.77
N LEU A 90 -14.48 -2.35 -3.85
CA LEU A 90 -15.77 -3.00 -3.96
C LEU A 90 -15.97 -4.09 -2.88
N LEU A 91 -14.98 -4.96 -2.68
CA LEU A 91 -15.03 -6.00 -1.64
C LEU A 91 -15.12 -5.39 -0.23
N ALA A 92 -14.61 -4.16 -0.01
CA ALA A 92 -14.68 -3.48 1.27
C ALA A 92 -16.10 -3.10 1.71
N TYR A 93 -17.07 -3.07 0.80
CA TYR A 93 -18.49 -2.90 1.14
C TYR A 93 -19.12 -4.15 1.76
N SER A 94 -18.46 -5.31 1.69
CA SER A 94 -18.92 -6.50 2.40
C SER A 94 -18.48 -6.47 3.87
N SER A 95 -19.26 -7.07 4.76
CA SER A 95 -18.93 -7.14 6.18
C SER A 95 -17.68 -7.99 6.45
N SER A 96 -16.83 -7.53 7.38
CA SER A 96 -15.64 -8.27 7.81
C SER A 96 -15.97 -9.66 8.35
N VAL A 97 -15.09 -10.62 8.10
CA VAL A 97 -15.16 -11.97 8.67
C VAL A 97 -15.02 -11.95 10.20
N LEU A 98 -14.24 -11.03 10.75
CA LEU A 98 -13.99 -10.91 12.20
C LEU A 98 -15.12 -10.18 12.94
N GLN A 99 -16.10 -9.65 12.21
CA GLN A 99 -17.27 -8.94 12.76
C GLN A 99 -16.93 -7.96 13.88
N THR A 100 -15.76 -7.34 13.85
CA THR A 100 -15.43 -6.26 14.78
C THR A 100 -16.42 -5.12 14.52
N GLN A 101 -17.23 -4.80 15.54
CA GLN A 101 -18.20 -3.72 15.47
C GLN A 101 -17.49 -2.46 14.96
N GLN A 102 -18.01 -1.90 13.88
CA GLN A 102 -17.53 -0.61 13.38
C GLN A 102 -17.86 0.43 14.45
N VAL A 103 -16.87 0.84 15.20
CA VAL A 103 -16.99 1.91 16.21
C VAL A 103 -17.11 3.29 15.55
N THR A 104 -16.99 3.36 14.23
CA THR A 104 -17.20 4.58 13.45
C THR A 104 -18.62 4.56 12.91
N GLY A 105 -19.42 5.59 13.23
CA GLY A 105 -20.81 5.75 12.80
C GLY A 105 -21.02 5.95 11.28
N GLU A 106 -20.12 5.49 10.46
CA GLU A 106 -20.31 5.34 9.03
C GLU A 106 -21.12 4.06 8.81
N THR A 107 -22.42 4.19 8.69
CA THR A 107 -23.32 3.15 8.20
C THR A 107 -23.01 2.91 6.72
N PHE A 108 -22.05 2.06 6.42
CA PHE A 108 -21.96 1.49 5.08
C PHE A 108 -23.20 0.59 4.93
N GLU A 109 -24.07 0.93 4.01
CA GLU A 109 -25.14 0.03 3.59
C GLU A 109 -24.47 -1.29 3.21
N ASN A 110 -24.81 -2.37 3.90
CA ASN A 110 -24.27 -3.70 3.63
C ASN A 110 -24.77 -4.14 2.23
N THR A 111 -23.99 -3.86 1.21
CA THR A 111 -24.25 -4.35 -0.13
C THR A 111 -24.25 -5.89 -0.09
N PRO A 112 -25.32 -6.56 -0.54
CA PRO A 112 -25.34 -8.01 -0.58
C PRO A 112 -24.14 -8.53 -1.35
N PHE A 113 -23.44 -9.52 -0.81
CA PHE A 113 -22.25 -10.06 -1.44
C PHE A 113 -22.50 -10.63 -2.85
N SER A 114 -23.72 -11.10 -3.11
CA SER A 114 -24.16 -11.50 -4.45
C SER A 114 -24.08 -10.36 -5.47
N SER A 115 -24.45 -9.14 -5.08
CA SER A 115 -24.34 -7.96 -5.97
C SER A 115 -22.88 -7.65 -6.27
N ILE A 116 -22.00 -7.74 -5.26
CA ILE A 116 -20.56 -7.55 -5.44
C ILE A 116 -19.99 -8.59 -6.41
N LEU A 117 -20.40 -9.86 -6.30
CA LEU A 117 -19.96 -10.90 -7.24
C LEU A 117 -20.41 -10.63 -8.67
N ASN A 118 -21.65 -10.14 -8.86
CA ASN A 118 -22.16 -9.78 -10.18
C ASN A 118 -21.35 -8.63 -10.80
N GLU A 119 -20.97 -7.63 -10.02
CA GLU A 119 -20.13 -6.53 -10.51
C GLU A 119 -18.70 -6.98 -10.83
N LEU A 120 -18.21 -8.05 -10.20
CA LEU A 120 -16.90 -8.65 -10.46
C LEU A 120 -16.93 -9.65 -11.63
N GLU A 121 -18.10 -10.06 -12.11
CA GLU A 121 -18.22 -10.87 -13.31
C GLU A 121 -17.52 -10.13 -14.47
N ASP A 122 -16.76 -10.79 -15.28
CA ASP A 122 -15.90 -10.21 -16.33
C ASP A 122 -14.70 -9.35 -15.88
N GLN A 123 -14.59 -9.00 -14.60
CA GLN A 123 -13.44 -8.26 -14.06
C GLN A 123 -12.32 -9.18 -13.56
N VAL A 124 -12.68 -10.41 -13.24
CA VAL A 124 -11.75 -11.42 -12.75
C VAL A 124 -12.05 -12.79 -13.39
N PRO A 125 -11.08 -13.70 -13.48
CA PRO A 125 -11.33 -15.05 -13.98
C PRO A 125 -12.43 -15.78 -13.19
N LYS A 126 -13.22 -16.62 -13.85
CA LYS A 126 -14.31 -17.40 -13.21
C LYS A 126 -13.85 -18.24 -12.04
N SER A 127 -12.63 -18.76 -12.09
CA SER A 127 -12.00 -19.48 -10.96
C SER A 127 -11.79 -18.57 -9.73
N CYS A 128 -11.46 -17.31 -9.94
CA CYS A 128 -11.35 -16.33 -8.85
C CYS A 128 -12.71 -16.02 -8.24
N LEU A 129 -13.77 -15.87 -9.06
CA LEU A 129 -15.14 -15.68 -8.55
C LEU A 129 -15.59 -16.86 -7.70
N ALA A 130 -15.31 -18.09 -8.12
CA ALA A 130 -15.62 -19.30 -7.34
C ALA A 130 -14.90 -19.25 -5.97
N LEU A 131 -13.60 -18.98 -5.95
CA LEU A 131 -12.83 -18.84 -4.71
C LEU A 131 -13.35 -17.70 -3.82
N LEU A 132 -13.69 -16.56 -4.40
CA LEU A 132 -14.27 -15.44 -3.65
C LEU A 132 -15.57 -15.86 -2.98
N LYS A 133 -16.43 -16.59 -3.68
CA LYS A 133 -17.70 -17.11 -3.14
C LYS A 133 -17.49 -18.12 -2.02
N ASP A 134 -16.62 -19.10 -2.24
CA ASP A 134 -16.43 -20.23 -1.32
C ASP A 134 -15.79 -19.80 0.01
N TYR A 135 -14.90 -18.80 -0.03
CA TYR A 135 -14.14 -18.35 1.14
C TYR A 135 -14.68 -17.06 1.78
N HIS A 136 -15.75 -16.47 1.23
CA HIS A 136 -16.36 -15.29 1.83
C HIS A 136 -16.87 -15.59 3.24
N LYS A 137 -16.55 -14.73 4.20
CA LYS A 137 -16.84 -14.90 5.65
C LYS A 137 -16.22 -16.15 6.30
N VAL A 138 -15.36 -16.85 5.58
CA VAL A 138 -14.55 -17.95 6.13
C VAL A 138 -13.11 -17.49 6.34
N LEU A 139 -12.49 -16.92 5.29
CA LEU A 139 -11.11 -16.45 5.33
C LEU A 139 -10.98 -14.94 5.06
N TYR A 140 -11.98 -14.33 4.47
CA TYR A 140 -11.99 -12.89 4.13
C TYR A 140 -13.43 -12.33 4.16
N PRO A 141 -13.64 -11.03 4.09
CA PRO A 141 -12.63 -9.97 4.15
C PRO A 141 -12.09 -9.76 5.57
N VAL A 142 -10.85 -9.32 5.64
CA VAL A 142 -10.20 -8.90 6.88
C VAL A 142 -9.68 -7.49 6.66
N TYR A 143 -10.06 -6.56 7.50
CA TYR A 143 -9.72 -5.15 7.37
C TYR A 143 -8.72 -4.71 8.42
N GLN A 144 -8.02 -3.62 8.14
CA GLN A 144 -7.02 -3.08 9.07
C GLN A 144 -7.61 -2.80 10.46
N ASN A 145 -8.83 -2.25 10.51
CA ASN A 145 -9.48 -1.94 11.77
C ASN A 145 -9.89 -3.17 12.60
N ASP A 146 -9.98 -4.35 12.00
CA ASP A 146 -10.24 -5.61 12.71
C ASP A 146 -9.12 -5.94 13.71
N PHE A 147 -7.92 -5.43 13.47
CA PHE A 147 -6.75 -5.61 14.34
C PHE A 147 -6.61 -4.52 15.41
N SER A 148 -7.52 -3.56 15.49
CA SER A 148 -7.39 -2.39 16.37
C SER A 148 -7.17 -2.78 17.83
N LEU A 149 -8.00 -3.68 18.37
CA LEU A 149 -7.90 -4.12 19.75
C LEU A 149 -6.61 -4.91 20.02
N LEU A 150 -6.26 -5.81 19.12
CA LEU A 150 -5.02 -6.61 19.23
C LEU A 150 -3.79 -5.73 19.17
N MET A 151 -3.78 -4.75 18.27
CA MET A 151 -2.70 -3.80 18.15
C MET A 151 -2.57 -2.93 19.38
N LYS A 152 -3.67 -2.33 19.86
CA LYS A 152 -3.69 -1.52 21.08
C LYS A 152 -3.16 -2.31 22.28
N TYR A 153 -3.66 -3.51 22.50
CA TYR A 153 -3.16 -4.40 23.56
C TYR A 153 -1.67 -4.66 23.46
N LYS A 154 -1.18 -4.94 22.25
CA LYS A 154 0.24 -5.20 22.02
C LYS A 154 1.12 -3.98 22.26
N LEU A 155 0.65 -2.80 21.89
CA LEU A 155 1.36 -1.54 22.08
C LEU A 155 1.41 -1.14 23.56
N LEU A 156 0.32 -1.31 24.32
CA LEU A 156 0.24 -1.02 25.76
C LEU A 156 1.26 -1.82 26.56
N ASN A 157 1.64 -3.00 26.11
CA ASN A 157 2.62 -3.87 26.76
C ASN A 157 4.06 -3.67 26.27
N LYS A 158 4.35 -2.55 25.59
CA LYS A 158 5.66 -2.24 25.01
C LYS A 158 6.21 -0.91 25.54
N THR A 159 7.54 -0.82 25.56
CA THR A 159 8.26 0.42 25.86
C THR A 159 8.84 1.01 24.57
N PRO A 160 9.20 2.32 24.52
CA PRO A 160 9.86 2.90 23.36
C PRO A 160 11.09 2.13 22.92
N GLN A 161 11.92 1.67 23.86
CA GLN A 161 13.11 0.87 23.57
C GLN A 161 12.80 -0.47 22.90
N SER A 162 11.63 -1.04 23.17
CA SER A 162 11.18 -2.28 22.52
C SER A 162 10.68 -2.04 21.11
N PHE A 163 10.20 -0.84 20.77
CA PHE A 163 9.75 -0.47 19.42
C PHE A 163 10.93 -0.30 18.46
N ILE A 164 12.05 0.25 18.91
CA ILE A 164 13.25 0.46 18.08
C ILE A 164 13.82 -0.86 17.52
N ARG A 165 13.46 -2.00 18.08
CA ARG A 165 13.86 -3.32 17.57
C ARG A 165 13.13 -3.74 16.29
N TYR A 166 12.03 -3.07 15.95
CA TYR A 166 11.31 -3.33 14.70
C TYR A 166 11.97 -2.56 13.55
N MET A 167 11.99 -3.18 12.38
CA MET A 167 12.53 -2.56 11.18
C MET A 167 11.81 -1.23 10.90
N ASP A 168 12.57 -0.23 10.51
CA ASP A 168 12.10 1.13 10.16
C ASP A 168 11.45 1.93 11.30
N VAL A 169 11.57 1.47 12.55
CA VAL A 169 11.11 2.24 13.73
C VAL A 169 12.26 3.04 14.30
N SER A 170 12.28 4.34 14.02
CA SER A 170 13.20 5.30 14.63
C SER A 170 12.82 5.58 16.10
N GLU A 171 13.75 6.12 16.87
CA GLU A 171 13.49 6.57 18.24
C GLU A 171 12.39 7.63 18.30
N THR A 172 12.38 8.56 17.32
CA THR A 172 11.35 9.58 17.18
C THR A 172 9.97 8.96 16.98
N LEU A 173 9.85 7.95 16.13
CA LEU A 173 8.59 7.24 15.91
C LEU A 173 8.17 6.45 17.14
N ALA A 174 9.11 5.77 17.82
CA ALA A 174 8.85 5.02 19.05
C ALA A 174 8.27 5.92 20.16
N ASN A 175 8.86 7.10 20.37
CA ASN A 175 8.39 8.07 21.33
C ASN A 175 7.01 8.65 20.94
N ARG A 176 6.78 8.89 19.64
CA ARG A 176 5.47 9.35 19.15
C ARG A 176 4.38 8.30 19.38
N ILE A 177 4.66 7.03 19.11
CA ILE A 177 3.74 5.92 19.42
C ILE A 177 3.37 5.96 20.90
N GLN A 178 4.36 6.04 21.78
CA GLN A 178 4.13 6.03 23.22
C GLN A 178 3.30 7.23 23.69
N ASN A 179 3.61 8.43 23.20
CA ASN A 179 2.95 9.67 23.61
C ASN A 179 1.48 9.76 23.14
N ASN A 180 1.15 9.10 22.02
CA ASN A 180 -0.20 9.13 21.46
C ASN A 180 -1.01 7.85 21.73
N LEU A 181 -0.50 6.96 22.58
CA LEU A 181 -1.15 5.67 22.82
C LEU A 181 -2.52 5.81 23.52
N ASN A 182 -2.72 6.85 24.32
CA ASN A 182 -4.00 7.14 24.94
C ASN A 182 -5.06 7.57 23.92
N ASP A 183 -4.64 8.18 22.82
CA ASP A 183 -5.51 8.63 21.72
C ASP A 183 -5.76 7.54 20.68
N PHE A 184 -5.31 6.32 20.93
CA PHE A 184 -5.56 5.19 20.06
C PHE A 184 -7.04 4.78 20.10
N PHE A 185 -7.77 5.07 19.04
CA PHE A 185 -9.17 4.69 18.88
C PHE A 185 -9.30 3.44 18.00
N ASN A 186 -8.77 3.47 16.77
CA ASN A 186 -8.70 2.31 15.88
C ASN A 186 -7.38 2.35 15.08
N TYR A 187 -7.07 1.25 14.39
CA TYR A 187 -5.83 1.08 13.63
C TYR A 187 -5.61 2.21 12.62
N LYS A 188 -6.59 2.48 11.78
CA LYS A 188 -6.47 3.49 10.70
C LYS A 188 -6.25 4.89 11.28
N GLN A 189 -7.08 5.28 12.23
CA GLN A 189 -6.97 6.58 12.91
C GLN A 189 -5.59 6.74 13.58
N PHE A 190 -5.11 5.71 14.26
CA PHE A 190 -3.83 5.77 14.94
C PHE A 190 -2.66 5.89 13.96
N CYS A 191 -2.70 5.16 12.84
CA CYS A 191 -1.71 5.31 11.78
C CYS A 191 -1.70 6.73 11.20
N GLU A 192 -2.88 7.35 10.99
CA GLU A 192 -2.96 8.74 10.53
C GLU A 192 -2.39 9.74 11.56
N LEU A 193 -2.66 9.51 12.85
CA LEU A 193 -2.12 10.33 13.94
C LEU A 193 -0.59 10.29 14.00
N LEU A 194 0.01 9.16 13.64
CA LEU A 194 1.46 8.98 13.64
C LEU A 194 2.16 9.54 12.39
N LYS A 195 1.43 9.83 11.31
CA LYS A 195 2.02 10.36 10.06
C LYS A 195 2.69 11.71 10.29
N THR A 196 3.80 11.90 9.60
CA THR A 196 4.50 13.19 9.46
C THR A 196 4.71 13.47 7.98
N ARG A 197 5.14 14.69 7.66
CA ARG A 197 5.53 15.06 6.28
C ARG A 197 6.73 14.25 5.75
N GLU A 198 7.43 13.54 6.63
CA GLU A 198 8.61 12.73 6.29
C GLU A 198 8.31 11.22 6.20
N LEU A 199 7.11 10.82 6.50
CA LEU A 199 6.54 9.49 6.34
C LEU A 199 5.34 9.60 5.37
#